data_dee7335956d98a7cf1dcfed9a34e5d8a
#
_entry.id   dee7335956d98a7cf1dcfed9a34e5d8a
#
_cell.length_a   1.000
_cell.length_b   1.000
_cell.length_c   1.000
_cell.angle_alpha   90.00
_cell.angle_beta   90.00
_cell.angle_gamma   90.00
#
_symmetry.space_group_name_H-M   'P 1'
#
loop_
_entity.id
_entity.type
_entity.pdbx_description
1 polymer ?
#
loop_
_entity_poly.entity_id
_entity_poly.type
_entity_poly.pdbx_seq_one_letter_code
_entity_poly.pdbx_strand_id
1 'polypeptide(L)'
;MEKKYELEDAIQRAEAEYVGLDYEIELEDSEDDLDDAKEVHFNADKIRIDQQMLSLKYIMELIDADLMELNPGYERNRVWKDKKKKSLLIESLMLRIPIPAFYFYENEDAKFQVIDGQQRLATIHEFVNNKFRLTGMEYLKDTCDRKYFKDIDVKYQQRIYRTQIAVNILDARSPRAVIYDIFRRINTGGMKLNPQEMRNAVCKPVVREFLKQSTRNENFLIATRNLVKD
;
A
#
# COMPACT_ATOMS: atom_id res chain seq x y z
N MET A 1 1.96 38.62 -1.44
CA MET A 1 0.62 38.68 -2.03
C MET A 1 0.46 37.67 -3.19
N GLU A 2 1.40 37.56 -4.11
CA GLU A 2 1.33 36.63 -5.25
C GLU A 2 1.10 35.16 -4.88
N LYS A 3 1.82 34.61 -3.92
CA LYS A 3 1.67 33.20 -3.50
C LYS A 3 0.28 32.81 -2.97
N LYS A 4 -0.50 33.78 -2.51
CA LYS A 4 -1.86 33.53 -2.02
C LYS A 4 -2.85 33.38 -3.19
N TYR A 5 -2.66 34.17 -4.26
CA TYR A 5 -3.47 34.04 -5.48
C TYR A 5 -3.18 32.76 -6.25
N GLU A 6 -1.93 32.31 -6.32
CA GLU A 6 -1.57 31.03 -6.94
C GLU A 6 -2.19 29.84 -6.21
N LEU A 7 -2.31 29.91 -4.89
CA LEU A 7 -2.93 28.85 -4.09
C LEU A 7 -4.46 28.83 -4.27
N GLU A 8 -5.10 30.00 -4.30
CA GLU A 8 -6.55 30.15 -4.53
C GLU A 8 -6.93 29.67 -5.94
N ASP A 9 -6.11 29.98 -6.96
CA ASP A 9 -6.30 29.54 -8.34
C ASP A 9 -6.09 28.03 -8.51
N ALA A 10 -5.13 27.44 -7.77
CA ALA A 10 -4.90 26.02 -7.75
C ALA A 10 -6.03 25.26 -7.03
N ILE A 11 -6.59 25.82 -5.96
CA ILE A 11 -7.76 25.27 -5.25
C ILE A 11 -8.99 25.34 -6.15
N GLN A 12 -9.24 26.46 -6.82
CA GLN A 12 -10.36 26.63 -7.73
C GLN A 12 -10.31 25.72 -8.95
N ARG A 13 -9.10 25.45 -9.49
CA ARG A 13 -8.90 24.45 -10.56
C ARG A 13 -9.12 23.01 -10.06
N ALA A 14 -8.68 22.71 -8.85
CA ALA A 14 -8.91 21.42 -8.22
C ALA A 14 -10.40 21.20 -7.91
N GLU A 15 -11.13 22.24 -7.48
CA GLU A 15 -12.56 22.21 -7.25
C GLU A 15 -13.35 22.07 -8.57
N ALA A 16 -12.94 22.76 -9.64
CA ALA A 16 -13.59 22.63 -10.96
C ALA A 16 -13.40 21.24 -11.59
N GLU A 17 -12.26 20.59 -11.33
CA GLU A 17 -12.00 19.20 -11.73
C GLU A 17 -12.80 18.20 -10.87
N TYR A 18 -13.20 18.60 -9.67
CA TYR A 18 -14.01 17.82 -8.72
C TYR A 18 -15.52 17.95 -8.95
N VAL A 19 -16.00 19.09 -9.44
CA VAL A 19 -17.43 19.40 -9.71
C VAL A 19 -18.01 18.59 -10.89
N GLY A 20 -17.17 17.89 -11.66
CA GLY A 20 -17.64 16.89 -12.64
C GLY A 20 -18.13 15.57 -12.03
N LEU A 21 -18.08 15.42 -10.72
CA LEU A 21 -18.58 14.29 -9.96
C LEU A 21 -19.57 14.83 -8.93
N ASP A 22 -20.87 14.85 -9.27
CA ASP A 22 -21.95 15.10 -8.32
C ASP A 22 -21.87 14.07 -7.17
N TYR A 23 -21.13 14.41 -6.14
CA TYR A 23 -21.15 13.75 -4.84
C TYR A 23 -21.44 14.79 -3.77
N GLU A 24 -22.69 14.91 -3.38
CA GLU A 24 -23.02 15.42 -2.05
C GLU A 24 -22.50 14.43 -1.02
N ILE A 25 -21.36 14.77 -0.38
CA ILE A 25 -20.89 14.07 0.79
C ILE A 25 -21.56 14.73 1.99
N GLU A 26 -22.71 14.22 2.40
CA GLU A 26 -23.21 14.46 3.76
C GLU A 26 -22.31 13.71 4.74
N LEU A 27 -21.58 14.48 5.54
CA LEU A 27 -20.80 13.99 6.69
C LEU A 27 -21.78 13.80 7.86
N GLU A 28 -22.30 12.59 8.01
CA GLU A 28 -22.85 12.17 9.28
C GLU A 28 -22.19 10.85 9.71
N ASP A 29 -21.63 10.91 10.93
CA ASP A 29 -21.01 9.80 11.62
C ASP A 29 -22.07 8.76 12.02
N SER A 30 -22.22 7.69 11.26
CA SER A 30 -22.77 6.44 11.78
C SER A 30 -22.13 5.26 11.05
N GLU A 31 -21.57 4.33 11.81
CA GLU A 31 -20.94 3.11 11.31
C GLU A 31 -21.90 2.18 10.57
N ASP A 32 -23.20 2.45 10.59
CA ASP A 32 -24.27 1.61 10.01
C ASP A 32 -24.71 2.02 8.59
N ASP A 33 -24.32 3.19 8.06
CA ASP A 33 -24.82 3.72 6.79
C ASP A 33 -23.93 3.40 5.56
N LEU A 34 -22.97 2.47 5.69
CA LEU A 34 -22.09 2.10 4.59
C LEU A 34 -22.72 1.15 3.56
N ASP A 35 -23.92 0.64 3.80
CA ASP A 35 -24.60 -0.30 2.89
C ASP A 35 -25.47 0.37 1.82
N ASP A 36 -25.79 1.66 1.95
CA ASP A 36 -26.62 2.41 0.99
C ASP A 36 -25.85 3.32 0.02
N ALA A 37 -24.52 3.11 -0.17
CA ALA A 37 -23.80 3.74 -1.26
C ALA A 37 -24.42 3.29 -2.58
N LYS A 38 -25.19 4.18 -3.23
CA LYS A 38 -25.74 4.03 -4.58
C LYS A 38 -24.73 3.26 -5.43
N GLU A 39 -25.15 2.12 -6.00
CA GLU A 39 -24.35 1.33 -6.92
C GLU A 39 -23.85 2.25 -8.04
N VAL A 40 -22.61 2.68 -7.92
CA VAL A 40 -21.94 3.39 -9.01
C VAL A 40 -21.73 2.32 -10.08
N HIS A 41 -22.58 2.31 -11.09
CA HIS A 41 -22.44 1.43 -12.23
C HIS A 41 -21.15 1.81 -12.98
N PHE A 42 -20.08 1.09 -12.67
CA PHE A 42 -18.83 1.24 -13.39
C PHE A 42 -18.98 0.65 -14.79
N ASN A 43 -18.53 1.39 -15.78
CA ASN A 43 -18.29 0.80 -17.08
C ASN A 43 -17.11 -0.18 -16.95
N ALA A 44 -17.42 -1.48 -16.97
CA ALA A 44 -16.41 -2.55 -16.83
C ALA A 44 -15.29 -2.44 -17.89
N ASP A 45 -15.60 -1.87 -19.06
CA ASP A 45 -14.62 -1.67 -20.16
C ASP A 45 -13.53 -0.64 -19.83
N LYS A 46 -13.74 0.16 -18.79
CA LYS A 46 -12.75 1.14 -18.31
C LYS A 46 -11.81 0.59 -17.24
N ILE A 47 -12.07 -0.62 -16.75
CA ILE A 47 -11.21 -1.28 -15.76
C ILE A 47 -10.01 -1.87 -16.49
N ARG A 48 -8.80 -1.44 -16.12
CA ARG A 48 -7.55 -1.98 -16.67
C ARG A 48 -6.73 -2.60 -15.55
N ILE A 49 -6.74 -3.92 -15.54
CA ILE A 49 -5.90 -4.71 -14.64
C ILE A 49 -4.97 -5.55 -15.54
N ASP A 50 -3.69 -5.34 -15.39
CA ASP A 50 -2.67 -6.15 -16.05
C ASP A 50 -2.12 -7.18 -15.07
N GLN A 51 -2.05 -8.44 -15.50
CA GLN A 51 -1.52 -9.51 -14.68
C GLN A 51 -0.12 -9.88 -15.15
N GLN A 52 0.84 -9.74 -14.26
CA GLN A 52 2.25 -10.01 -14.56
C GLN A 52 2.86 -10.99 -13.56
N MET A 53 3.91 -11.68 -14.00
CA MET A 53 4.79 -12.46 -13.13
C MET A 53 6.09 -11.69 -12.94
N LEU A 54 6.34 -11.21 -11.72
CA LEU A 54 7.53 -10.44 -11.39
C LEU A 54 8.42 -11.21 -10.42
N SER A 55 9.75 -11.14 -10.62
CA SER A 55 10.68 -11.73 -9.67
C SER A 55 10.78 -10.89 -8.40
N LEU A 56 10.94 -11.54 -7.27
CA LEU A 56 11.16 -10.82 -6.00
C LEU A 56 12.41 -9.95 -6.06
N LYS A 57 13.45 -10.36 -6.80
CA LYS A 57 14.65 -9.53 -6.99
C LYS A 57 14.29 -8.18 -7.62
N TYR A 58 13.53 -8.20 -8.71
CA TYR A 58 13.10 -6.98 -9.39
C TYR A 58 12.25 -6.08 -8.48
N ILE A 59 11.35 -6.68 -7.69
CA ILE A 59 10.53 -5.92 -6.73
C ILE A 59 11.39 -5.27 -5.64
N MET A 60 12.40 -5.97 -5.11
CA MET A 60 13.34 -5.38 -4.17
C MET A 60 14.09 -4.20 -4.78
N GLU A 61 14.53 -4.32 -6.04
CA GLU A 61 15.17 -3.22 -6.77
C GLU A 61 14.24 -2.02 -6.94
N LEU A 62 12.93 -2.22 -7.21
CA LEU A 62 11.95 -1.14 -7.27
C LEU A 62 11.77 -0.43 -5.92
N ILE A 63 11.77 -1.19 -4.81
CA ILE A 63 11.65 -0.62 -3.46
C ILE A 63 12.91 0.20 -3.13
N ASP A 64 14.09 -0.35 -3.40
CA ASP A 64 15.37 0.31 -3.11
C ASP A 64 15.59 1.57 -3.97
N ALA A 65 15.00 1.61 -5.18
CA ALA A 65 15.02 2.76 -6.08
C ALA A 65 13.92 3.81 -5.81
N ASP A 66 13.11 3.64 -4.77
CA ASP A 66 11.99 4.53 -4.44
C ASP A 66 10.90 4.62 -5.54
N LEU A 67 10.84 3.55 -6.37
CA LEU A 67 9.84 3.38 -7.43
C LEU A 67 8.64 2.56 -6.97
N MET A 68 8.73 1.94 -5.78
CA MET A 68 7.63 1.21 -5.15
C MET A 68 7.44 1.67 -3.71
N GLU A 69 6.28 2.26 -3.44
CA GLU A 69 5.90 2.69 -2.10
C GLU A 69 5.24 1.53 -1.34
N LEU A 70 5.95 1.01 -0.32
CA LEU A 70 5.45 -0.04 0.56
C LEU A 70 4.49 0.49 1.61
N ASN A 71 4.59 1.79 1.96
CA ASN A 71 3.87 2.35 3.09
C ASN A 71 3.55 3.82 2.88
N PRO A 72 2.32 4.19 2.51
CA PRO A 72 1.91 5.58 2.51
C PRO A 72 1.76 6.10 3.94
N GLY A 73 2.87 6.47 4.56
CA GLY A 73 3.03 7.47 5.63
C GLY A 73 2.42 7.22 7.01
N TYR A 74 1.43 6.36 7.21
CA TYR A 74 0.71 6.22 8.49
C TYR A 74 0.64 4.79 9.04
N GLU A 75 1.28 3.82 8.39
CA GLU A 75 1.24 2.41 8.81
C GLU A 75 2.49 1.91 9.55
N ARG A 76 3.32 2.78 10.12
CA ARG A 76 4.50 2.34 10.91
C ARG A 76 4.16 1.32 12.01
N ASN A 77 2.89 1.27 12.44
CA ASN A 77 2.42 0.38 13.50
C ASN A 77 1.86 -0.96 13.02
N ARG A 78 1.71 -1.18 11.70
CA ARG A 78 1.03 -2.37 11.14
C ARG A 78 1.96 -3.42 10.55
N VAL A 79 3.27 -3.24 10.57
CA VAL A 79 4.21 -4.30 10.18
C VAL A 79 4.08 -5.48 11.14
N TRP A 80 4.02 -6.70 10.60
CA TRP A 80 3.95 -7.89 11.44
C TRP A 80 5.03 -7.86 12.52
N LYS A 81 4.59 -7.87 13.78
CA LYS A 81 5.50 -7.92 14.95
C LYS A 81 5.91 -9.35 15.28
N ASP A 82 5.09 -10.32 14.88
CA ASP A 82 5.34 -11.74 15.10
C ASP A 82 6.47 -12.25 14.20
N LYS A 83 7.63 -12.49 14.82
CA LYS A 83 8.82 -13.00 14.14
C LYS A 83 8.63 -14.41 13.58
N LYS A 84 7.80 -15.24 14.22
CA LYS A 84 7.50 -16.58 13.73
C LYS A 84 6.73 -16.49 12.42
N LYS A 85 5.68 -15.66 12.37
CA LYS A 85 4.90 -15.44 11.15
C LYS A 85 5.75 -14.93 10.00
N LYS A 86 6.67 -13.98 10.26
CA LYS A 86 7.66 -13.50 9.29
C LYS A 86 8.53 -14.65 8.77
N SER A 87 9.03 -15.47 9.67
CA SER A 87 9.95 -16.58 9.33
C SER A 87 9.27 -17.66 8.51
N LEU A 88 8.02 -18.00 8.81
CA LEU A 88 7.23 -18.97 8.02
C LEU A 88 6.96 -18.49 6.60
N LEU A 89 6.76 -17.18 6.37
CA LEU A 89 6.68 -16.62 5.02
C LEU A 89 8.01 -16.83 4.26
N ILE A 90 9.13 -16.54 4.88
CA ILE A 90 10.45 -16.73 4.27
C ILE A 90 10.71 -18.22 4.00
N GLU A 91 10.33 -19.10 4.94
CA GLU A 91 10.41 -20.54 4.75
C GLU A 91 9.61 -21.01 3.53
N SER A 92 8.39 -20.51 3.36
CA SER A 92 7.56 -20.83 2.20
C SER A 92 8.27 -20.48 0.88
N LEU A 93 8.93 -19.30 0.81
CA LEU A 93 9.72 -18.92 -0.37
C LEU A 93 10.92 -19.85 -0.61
N MET A 94 11.64 -20.22 0.44
CA MET A 94 12.77 -21.15 0.35
C MET A 94 12.34 -22.56 -0.09
N LEU A 95 11.14 -22.98 0.30
CA LEU A 95 10.53 -24.25 -0.08
C LEU A 95 9.80 -24.20 -1.44
N ARG A 96 9.70 -23.00 -2.05
CA ARG A 96 8.96 -22.74 -3.30
C ARG A 96 7.44 -22.98 -3.17
N ILE A 97 6.91 -22.80 -1.96
CA ILE A 97 5.47 -22.85 -1.74
C ILE A 97 4.86 -21.58 -2.34
N PRO A 98 3.83 -21.67 -3.19
CA PRO A 98 3.18 -20.50 -3.77
C PRO A 98 2.60 -19.60 -2.67
N ILE A 99 2.81 -18.29 -2.83
CA ILE A 99 2.20 -17.29 -1.96
C ILE A 99 1.06 -16.57 -2.71
N PRO A 100 0.05 -16.05 -2.01
CA PRO A 100 -1.06 -15.35 -2.64
C PRO A 100 -0.60 -14.20 -3.54
N ALA A 101 -1.35 -13.92 -4.61
CA ALA A 101 -1.09 -12.82 -5.53
C ALA A 101 -0.98 -11.47 -4.80
N PHE A 102 -0.32 -10.53 -5.44
CA PHE A 102 -0.16 -9.16 -4.98
C PHE A 102 -1.01 -8.23 -5.84
N TYR A 103 -1.34 -7.07 -5.29
CA TYR A 103 -2.06 -6.03 -6.02
C TYR A 103 -1.30 -4.72 -5.89
N PHE A 104 -0.98 -4.12 -7.04
CA PHE A 104 -0.29 -2.84 -7.12
C PHE A 104 -1.15 -1.85 -7.88
N TYR A 105 -0.96 -0.59 -7.60
CA TYR A 105 -1.44 0.53 -8.39
C TYR A 105 -0.23 1.23 -9.00
N GLU A 106 -0.24 1.43 -10.30
CA GLU A 106 0.76 2.21 -11.02
C GLU A 106 0.21 3.61 -11.26
N ASN A 107 0.88 4.64 -10.72
CA ASN A 107 0.47 6.01 -10.89
C ASN A 107 0.96 6.60 -12.24
N GLU A 108 0.59 7.86 -12.51
CA GLU A 108 0.95 8.58 -13.74
C GLU A 108 2.48 8.76 -13.92
N ASP A 109 3.26 8.69 -12.83
CA ASP A 109 4.73 8.79 -12.81
C ASP A 109 5.42 7.42 -12.92
N ALA A 110 4.69 6.37 -13.30
CA ALA A 110 5.16 4.97 -13.35
C ALA A 110 5.72 4.46 -12.01
N LYS A 111 5.28 5.01 -10.88
CA LYS A 111 5.58 4.50 -9.55
C LYS A 111 4.48 3.57 -9.08
N PHE A 112 4.91 2.52 -8.40
CA PHE A 112 4.00 1.53 -7.84
C PHE A 112 3.63 1.85 -6.40
N GLN A 113 2.37 1.66 -6.08
CA GLN A 113 1.86 1.64 -4.71
C GLN A 113 1.31 0.26 -4.42
N VAL A 114 1.71 -0.34 -3.30
CA VAL A 114 1.22 -1.66 -2.92
C VAL A 114 -0.17 -1.54 -2.30
N ILE A 115 -1.17 -2.20 -2.93
CA ILE A 115 -2.55 -2.28 -2.45
C ILE A 115 -2.73 -3.45 -1.49
N ASP A 116 -2.32 -4.65 -1.92
CA ASP A 116 -2.30 -5.85 -1.09
C ASP A 116 -0.95 -6.57 -1.20
N GLY A 117 -0.57 -7.21 -0.10
CA GLY A 117 0.72 -7.88 0.02
C GLY A 117 1.81 -7.04 0.68
N GLN A 118 1.50 -5.84 1.15
CA GLN A 118 2.43 -4.90 1.78
C GLN A 118 3.23 -5.54 2.92
N GLN A 119 2.55 -6.23 3.86
CA GLN A 119 3.20 -6.91 4.98
C GLN A 119 4.16 -8.01 4.52
N ARG A 120 3.80 -8.72 3.45
CA ARG A 120 4.62 -9.75 2.84
C ARG A 120 5.87 -9.16 2.20
N LEU A 121 5.72 -8.11 1.38
CA LEU A 121 6.87 -7.44 0.76
C LEU A 121 7.78 -6.78 1.79
N ALA A 122 7.23 -6.08 2.78
CA ALA A 122 8.00 -5.48 3.86
C ALA A 122 8.82 -6.55 4.62
N THR A 123 8.20 -7.70 4.91
CA THR A 123 8.90 -8.82 5.58
C THR A 123 10.04 -9.37 4.73
N ILE A 124 9.82 -9.56 3.42
CA ILE A 124 10.84 -10.07 2.50
C ILE A 124 11.98 -9.05 2.40
N HIS A 125 11.66 -7.77 2.22
CA HIS A 125 12.64 -6.70 2.13
C HIS A 125 13.47 -6.55 3.42
N GLU A 126 12.82 -6.61 4.59
CA GLU A 126 13.53 -6.61 5.88
C GLU A 126 14.48 -7.80 6.03
N PHE A 127 14.07 -8.99 5.59
CA PHE A 127 14.90 -10.19 5.69
C PHE A 127 16.11 -10.12 4.77
N VAL A 128 15.90 -9.77 3.50
CA VAL A 128 16.98 -9.62 2.50
C VAL A 128 17.99 -8.56 2.95
N ASN A 129 17.55 -7.52 3.63
CA ASN A 129 18.38 -6.47 4.21
C ASN A 129 18.92 -6.83 5.61
N ASN A 130 18.84 -8.10 6.04
CA ASN A 130 19.38 -8.58 7.31
C ASN A 130 18.82 -7.88 8.55
N LYS A 131 17.56 -7.43 8.53
CA LYS A 131 16.93 -6.72 9.66
C LYS A 131 16.42 -7.65 10.76
N PHE A 132 16.21 -8.93 10.46
CA PHE A 132 15.83 -9.92 11.47
C PHE A 132 16.39 -11.31 11.15
N ARG A 133 16.46 -12.16 12.18
CA ARG A 133 16.84 -13.57 12.11
C ARG A 133 15.58 -14.43 12.02
N LEU A 134 15.66 -15.51 11.24
CA LEU A 134 14.61 -16.53 11.21
C LEU A 134 14.42 -17.15 12.60
N THR A 135 13.18 -17.48 12.92
CA THR A 135 12.85 -18.14 14.19
C THR A 135 11.58 -18.96 14.08
N GLY A 136 11.54 -20.09 14.76
CA GLY A 136 10.36 -20.95 14.78
C GLY A 136 10.04 -21.57 13.42
N MET A 137 11.06 -21.89 12.64
CA MET A 137 10.97 -22.62 11.38
C MET A 137 10.37 -24.00 11.60
N GLU A 138 9.63 -24.50 10.62
CA GLU A 138 8.98 -25.81 10.69
C GLU A 138 9.79 -26.89 9.96
N TYR A 139 10.16 -26.63 8.71
CA TYR A 139 10.85 -27.59 7.85
C TYR A 139 12.36 -27.36 7.75
N LEU A 140 12.81 -26.12 7.81
CA LEU A 140 14.22 -25.74 7.66
C LEU A 140 14.87 -25.36 9.01
N LYS A 141 14.32 -25.83 10.12
CA LYS A 141 14.77 -25.51 11.48
C LYS A 141 16.26 -25.78 11.66
N ASP A 142 16.74 -26.98 11.32
CA ASP A 142 18.12 -27.38 11.57
C ASP A 142 19.13 -26.63 10.69
N THR A 143 18.69 -26.10 9.55
CA THR A 143 19.59 -25.48 8.57
C THR A 143 19.52 -23.97 8.55
N CYS A 144 18.37 -23.37 8.90
CA CYS A 144 18.12 -21.94 8.70
C CYS A 144 17.67 -21.18 9.96
N ASP A 145 17.27 -21.88 11.05
CA ASP A 145 16.82 -21.19 12.26
C ASP A 145 17.92 -20.30 12.84
N ARG A 146 17.56 -19.17 13.40
CA ARG A 146 18.44 -18.12 13.97
C ARG A 146 19.42 -17.47 12.99
N LYS A 147 19.30 -17.73 11.68
CA LYS A 147 20.16 -17.13 10.64
C LYS A 147 19.54 -15.85 10.04
N TYR A 148 20.42 -14.93 9.67
CA TYR A 148 20.09 -13.80 8.80
C TYR A 148 20.15 -14.23 7.33
N PHE A 149 19.67 -13.40 6.42
CA PHE A 149 19.73 -13.66 4.98
C PHE A 149 21.16 -13.95 4.49
N LYS A 150 22.14 -13.20 4.95
CA LYS A 150 23.56 -13.39 4.59
C LYS A 150 24.14 -14.71 5.09
N ASP A 151 23.55 -15.32 6.11
CA ASP A 151 24.09 -16.52 6.79
C ASP A 151 23.42 -17.81 6.28
N ILE A 152 22.34 -17.74 5.53
CA ILE A 152 21.71 -18.91 4.91
C ILE A 152 22.47 -19.34 3.66
N ASP A 153 22.35 -20.61 3.28
CA ASP A 153 22.96 -21.18 2.08
C ASP A 153 22.55 -20.39 0.82
N VAL A 154 23.50 -20.14 -0.07
CA VAL A 154 23.31 -19.41 -1.35
C VAL A 154 22.15 -19.98 -2.16
N LYS A 155 21.90 -21.29 -2.10
CA LYS A 155 20.75 -21.90 -2.79
C LYS A 155 19.42 -21.33 -2.33
N TYR A 156 19.26 -21.03 -1.02
CA TYR A 156 18.04 -20.45 -0.47
C TYR A 156 17.92 -18.95 -0.78
N GLN A 157 19.05 -18.21 -0.73
CA GLN A 157 19.09 -16.82 -1.16
C GLN A 157 18.62 -16.69 -2.63
N GLN A 158 19.16 -17.56 -3.51
CA GLN A 158 18.79 -17.56 -4.93
C GLN A 158 17.34 -17.99 -5.17
N ARG A 159 16.80 -18.91 -4.35
CA ARG A 159 15.38 -19.28 -4.43
C ARG A 159 14.47 -18.08 -4.13
N ILE A 160 14.77 -17.34 -3.05
CA ILE A 160 14.03 -16.13 -2.69
C ILE A 160 14.06 -15.13 -3.85
N TYR A 161 15.24 -14.74 -4.32
CA TYR A 161 15.37 -13.76 -5.40
C TYR A 161 14.70 -14.17 -6.71
N ARG A 162 14.75 -15.46 -7.06
CA ARG A 162 14.17 -15.97 -8.31
C ARG A 162 12.71 -16.33 -8.20
N THR A 163 12.09 -16.26 -7.01
CA THR A 163 10.67 -16.51 -6.85
C THR A 163 9.89 -15.53 -7.71
N GLN A 164 9.05 -16.09 -8.60
CA GLN A 164 8.09 -15.33 -9.39
C GLN A 164 6.81 -15.18 -8.58
N ILE A 165 6.30 -13.99 -8.45
CA ILE A 165 5.02 -13.71 -7.80
C ILE A 165 4.02 -13.18 -8.82
N ALA A 166 2.77 -13.63 -8.69
CA ALA A 166 1.68 -13.09 -9.49
C ALA A 166 1.29 -11.70 -8.95
N VAL A 167 1.28 -10.72 -9.83
CA VAL A 167 0.96 -9.33 -9.50
C VAL A 167 -0.16 -8.86 -10.42
N ASN A 168 -1.23 -8.33 -9.84
CA ASN A 168 -2.29 -7.64 -10.56
C ASN A 168 -2.03 -6.13 -10.44
N ILE A 169 -1.77 -5.48 -11.56
CA ILE A 169 -1.42 -4.06 -11.63
C ILE A 169 -2.65 -3.28 -12.10
N LEU A 170 -3.12 -2.36 -11.28
CA LEU A 170 -4.16 -1.40 -11.63
C LEU A 170 -3.49 -0.19 -12.27
N ASP A 171 -3.92 0.13 -13.47
CA ASP A 171 -3.40 1.26 -14.27
C ASP A 171 -4.04 2.59 -13.83
N ALA A 172 -3.25 3.67 -13.78
CA ALA A 172 -3.69 5.04 -13.48
C ALA A 172 -4.84 5.55 -14.36
N ARG A 173 -4.99 4.98 -15.56
CA ARG A 173 -6.09 5.30 -16.48
C ARG A 173 -7.43 4.71 -16.06
N SER A 174 -7.46 3.82 -15.08
CA SER A 174 -8.71 3.34 -14.49
C SER A 174 -9.37 4.47 -13.68
N PRO A 175 -10.71 4.63 -13.75
CA PRO A 175 -11.40 5.64 -12.95
C PRO A 175 -11.11 5.46 -11.45
N ARG A 176 -10.85 6.55 -10.74
CA ARG A 176 -10.48 6.52 -9.30
C ARG A 176 -11.51 5.80 -8.43
N ALA A 177 -12.79 5.97 -8.73
CA ALA A 177 -13.87 5.29 -8.02
C ALA A 177 -13.75 3.75 -8.17
N VAL A 178 -13.35 3.27 -9.35
CA VAL A 178 -13.09 1.83 -9.60
C VAL A 178 -11.88 1.36 -8.80
N ILE A 179 -10.80 2.13 -8.82
CA ILE A 179 -9.59 1.83 -8.03
C ILE A 179 -9.98 1.68 -6.56
N TYR A 180 -10.74 2.64 -6.02
CA TYR A 180 -11.23 2.61 -4.63
C TYR A 180 -12.08 1.36 -4.32
N ASP A 181 -13.02 0.99 -5.19
CA ASP A 181 -13.89 -0.17 -4.98
C ASP A 181 -13.09 -1.49 -5.04
N ILE A 182 -12.13 -1.59 -5.96
CA ILE A 182 -11.21 -2.73 -6.02
C ILE A 182 -10.39 -2.84 -4.73
N PHE A 183 -9.85 -1.73 -4.23
CA PHE A 183 -9.15 -1.68 -2.94
C PHE A 183 -10.02 -2.20 -1.81
N ARG A 184 -11.28 -1.73 -1.73
CA ARG A 184 -12.24 -2.17 -0.72
C ARG A 184 -12.48 -3.67 -0.77
N ARG A 185 -12.69 -4.23 -1.97
CA ARG A 185 -13.00 -5.65 -2.18
C ARG A 185 -11.79 -6.55 -1.91
N ILE A 186 -10.60 -6.17 -2.32
CA ILE A 186 -9.37 -6.96 -2.12
C ILE A 186 -9.02 -7.05 -0.63
N ASN A 187 -9.14 -5.95 0.10
CA ASN A 187 -8.78 -5.90 1.51
C ASN A 187 -9.77 -6.61 2.47
N THR A 188 -10.85 -7.23 1.96
CA THR A 188 -11.79 -7.98 2.82
C THR A 188 -11.22 -9.26 3.41
N GLY A 189 -10.11 -9.80 2.88
CA GLY A 189 -9.45 -11.03 3.35
C GLY A 189 -8.27 -10.83 4.32
N GLY A 190 -7.84 -9.57 4.55
CA GLY A 190 -6.70 -9.21 5.41
C GLY A 190 -7.07 -8.25 6.54
N MET A 191 -6.10 -7.48 7.02
CA MET A 191 -6.40 -6.32 7.88
C MET A 191 -7.10 -5.26 7.01
N LYS A 192 -8.39 -5.02 7.31
CA LYS A 192 -9.19 -4.02 6.59
C LYS A 192 -8.50 -2.66 6.68
N LEU A 193 -8.24 -2.05 5.53
CA LEU A 193 -7.92 -0.62 5.49
C LEU A 193 -9.15 0.16 5.95
N ASN A 194 -8.95 1.14 6.82
CA ASN A 194 -10.04 2.03 7.17
C ASN A 194 -10.34 2.97 5.98
N PRO A 195 -11.52 3.63 5.94
CA PRO A 195 -11.89 4.51 4.83
C PRO A 195 -10.89 5.65 4.59
N GLN A 196 -10.21 6.13 5.63
CA GLN A 196 -9.20 7.18 5.51
C GLN A 196 -7.91 6.67 4.88
N GLU A 197 -7.48 5.46 5.23
CA GLU A 197 -6.33 4.80 4.60
C GLU A 197 -6.57 4.57 3.12
N MET A 198 -7.78 4.16 2.75
CA MET A 198 -8.18 4.00 1.37
C MET A 198 -8.18 5.34 0.61
N ARG A 199 -8.72 6.41 1.21
CA ARG A 199 -8.67 7.76 0.61
C ARG A 199 -7.24 8.22 0.38
N ASN A 200 -6.37 8.04 1.37
CA ASN A 200 -4.97 8.40 1.28
C ASN A 200 -4.21 7.58 0.21
N ALA A 201 -4.57 6.31 0.02
CA ALA A 201 -3.98 5.46 -1.01
C ALA A 201 -4.28 5.95 -2.43
N VAL A 202 -5.48 6.49 -2.66
CA VAL A 202 -5.93 6.98 -3.99
C VAL A 202 -5.62 8.48 -4.19
N CYS A 203 -5.21 9.18 -3.12
CA CYS A 203 -4.98 10.62 -3.16
C CYS A 203 -3.68 10.99 -3.88
N LYS A 204 -3.68 12.07 -4.67
CA LYS A 204 -2.46 12.59 -5.32
C LYS A 204 -1.39 12.91 -4.25
N PRO A 205 -0.09 12.65 -4.51
CA PRO A 205 0.99 12.92 -3.56
C PRO A 205 0.98 14.35 -3.02
N VAL A 206 0.66 15.34 -3.86
CA VAL A 206 0.56 16.76 -3.50
C VAL A 206 -0.50 17.00 -2.43
N VAL A 207 -1.67 16.34 -2.55
CA VAL A 207 -2.76 16.48 -1.58
C VAL A 207 -2.39 15.82 -0.25
N ARG A 208 -1.74 14.65 -0.29
CA ARG A 208 -1.21 14.00 0.92
C ARG A 208 -0.21 14.88 1.66
N GLU A 209 0.73 15.48 0.94
CA GLU A 209 1.73 16.37 1.54
C GLU A 209 1.07 17.64 2.11
N PHE A 210 0.11 18.22 1.39
CA PHE A 210 -0.68 19.36 1.89
C PHE A 210 -1.42 19.01 3.18
N LEU A 211 -2.13 17.87 3.24
CA LEU A 211 -2.84 17.44 4.45
C LEU A 211 -1.86 17.23 5.60
N LYS A 212 -0.72 16.59 5.34
CA LYS A 212 0.32 16.37 6.34
C LYS A 212 0.93 17.67 6.88
N GLN A 213 1.11 18.67 6.03
CA GLN A 213 1.55 20.01 6.46
C GLN A 213 0.45 20.74 7.23
N SER A 214 -0.81 20.61 6.80
CA SER A 214 -1.96 21.22 7.46
C SER A 214 -2.17 20.66 8.86
N THR A 215 -2.03 19.36 9.05
CA THR A 215 -2.16 18.72 10.39
C THR A 215 -1.02 19.09 11.34
N ARG A 216 0.11 19.58 10.82
CA ARG A 216 1.25 20.09 11.63
C ARG A 216 1.15 21.59 11.92
N ASN A 217 0.18 22.28 11.34
CA ASN A 217 -0.01 23.70 11.57
C ASN A 217 -0.43 23.94 13.02
N GLU A 218 0.23 24.88 13.70
CA GLU A 218 0.03 25.18 15.11
C GLU A 218 -1.43 25.57 15.41
N ASN A 219 -2.05 26.37 14.53
CA ASN A 219 -3.45 26.76 14.66
C ASN A 219 -4.41 25.56 14.54
N PHE A 220 -4.09 24.61 13.65
CA PHE A 220 -4.86 23.37 13.51
C PHE A 220 -4.75 22.48 14.75
N LEU A 221 -3.54 22.33 15.30
CA LEU A 221 -3.31 21.57 16.53
C LEU A 221 -4.04 22.19 17.72
N ILE A 222 -4.04 23.52 17.85
CA ILE A 222 -4.80 24.24 18.89
C ILE A 222 -6.30 24.02 18.70
N ALA A 223 -6.84 24.21 17.49
CA ALA A 223 -8.25 24.05 17.18
C ALA A 223 -8.75 22.63 17.43
N THR A 224 -7.94 21.62 17.15
CA THR A 224 -8.26 20.20 17.37
C THR A 224 -7.88 19.69 18.77
N ARG A 225 -7.40 20.59 19.67
CA ARG A 225 -6.93 20.24 21.02
C ARG A 225 -5.88 19.14 21.05
N ASN A 226 -5.02 19.08 20.03
CA ASN A 226 -4.00 18.03 19.83
C ASN A 226 -4.58 16.60 19.77
N LEU A 227 -5.84 16.44 19.35
CA LEU A 227 -6.47 15.13 19.18
C LEU A 227 -5.93 14.36 17.97
N VAL A 228 -5.39 15.07 16.98
CA VAL A 228 -4.73 14.47 15.81
C VAL A 228 -3.28 14.18 16.21
N LYS A 229 -2.99 12.92 16.50
CA LYS A 229 -1.63 12.42 16.71
C LYS A 229 -1.11 11.84 15.41
N ASP A 230 0.15 12.16 15.05
CA ASP A 230 0.92 11.55 13.95
C ASP A 230 0.94 10.01 14.00
#